data_917e20166d25f38512fbe20ad22429e4
#
_entry.id   917e20166d25f38512fbe20ad22429e4
#
_cell.length_a   1.000
_cell.length_b   1.000
_cell.length_c   1.000
_cell.angle_alpha   90.00
_cell.angle_beta   90.00
_cell.angle_gamma   90.00
#
_symmetry.space_group_name_H-M   'P 1'
#
loop_
_entity.id
_entity.type
_entity.pdbx_description
1 polymer ?
#
loop_
_entity_poly.entity_id
_entity_poly.type
_entity_poly.pdbx_seq_one_letter_code
_entity_poly.pdbx_strand_id
1 'polypeptide(L)'
;MPRIWFPLALALVFAMVAAACSPDDEPFVWDPLPPADYGTAPDRVDAGEFETLTPIKHVVYVIKENRTFDNMFGLFPGANGVTVGVDRGEQRPLTRAADLLPTDIKHCYRCALDAWNEGAMDGFATISEAADQYAYTQYLPGDLPNYWDWATEYVLGDNFFASAHGPSFPNHLYTIAAQSGGAHENPGQNQVLLRERHRTTGLFKSWGCDALDTAYVNIVDSEGVEKRVPPCFDFLTEGDLLSAAGIPWAYYAATQYQNGYVWSAYDAVRHIREDEKYWAEHIFPVDRFARHAREGLLPPVTWVTPRFEVSEHPEYSMCHGENWTTRVVNAVMESPDWESTAIFITWDDYGGFYDHVPPPQVDDFGFGIRVPLLMISPYAKRGFVSHELGEFSSVLRFMEDNWGLTQLTHRDREATPLLSAFDFEQNPRPPDPLPLRTDCEGLKFPDPRRYEGPG
;
A
#
# COMPACT_ATOMS: atom_id res chain seq x y z
N MET A 1 -17.96 81.90 47.67
CA MET A 1 -18.95 80.88 47.40
C MET A 1 -18.17 79.64 46.90
N PRO A 2 -18.04 78.58 47.65
CA PRO A 2 -17.29 77.42 47.28
C PRO A 2 -18.14 76.40 46.56
N ARG A 3 -17.63 75.86 45.45
CA ARG A 3 -18.20 74.74 44.68
C ARG A 3 -17.83 73.45 45.33
N ILE A 4 -18.85 72.66 45.72
CA ILE A 4 -18.68 71.34 46.24
C ILE A 4 -18.62 70.35 45.06
N TRP A 5 -17.54 69.56 45.01
CA TRP A 5 -17.38 68.43 44.05
C TRP A 5 -17.78 67.14 44.77
N PHE A 6 -18.72 66.40 44.20
CA PHE A 6 -19.02 65.00 44.56
C PHE A 6 -18.27 64.07 43.63
N PRO A 7 -17.57 63.07 44.11
CA PRO A 7 -17.02 62.03 43.25
C PRO A 7 -18.10 60.94 42.99
N LEU A 8 -18.37 60.67 41.73
CA LEU A 8 -19.13 59.50 41.27
C LEU A 8 -18.27 58.27 41.50
N ALA A 9 -18.68 57.38 42.39
CA ALA A 9 -18.12 56.06 42.51
C ALA A 9 -18.73 55.15 41.42
N LEU A 10 -17.94 54.72 40.45
CA LEU A 10 -18.29 53.74 39.42
C LEU A 10 -18.10 52.33 40.03
N ALA A 11 -19.25 51.71 40.38
CA ALA A 11 -19.25 50.33 40.81
C ALA A 11 -19.18 49.42 39.57
N LEU A 12 -18.01 48.79 39.34
CA LEU A 12 -17.86 47.72 38.38
C LEU A 12 -18.50 46.43 38.96
N VAL A 13 -19.64 46.08 38.41
CA VAL A 13 -20.28 44.75 38.65
C VAL A 13 -19.51 43.73 37.78
N PHE A 14 -18.66 42.95 38.40
CA PHE A 14 -18.12 41.73 37.79
C PHE A 14 -19.26 40.68 37.76
N ALA A 15 -19.90 40.51 36.62
CA ALA A 15 -20.72 39.35 36.39
C ALA A 15 -19.79 38.15 36.15
N MET A 16 -19.62 37.29 37.15
CA MET A 16 -19.08 35.94 36.98
C MET A 16 -20.12 35.16 36.13
N VAL A 17 -19.81 34.96 34.87
CA VAL A 17 -20.45 33.92 34.09
C VAL A 17 -19.89 32.60 34.60
N ALA A 18 -20.64 31.97 35.53
CA ALA A 18 -20.43 30.56 35.81
C ALA A 18 -20.80 29.81 34.52
N ALA A 19 -19.81 29.32 33.78
CA ALA A 19 -20.05 28.34 32.75
C ALA A 19 -20.65 27.12 33.46
N ALA A 20 -21.95 26.92 33.29
CA ALA A 20 -22.62 25.69 33.66
C ALA A 20 -22.01 24.59 32.78
N CYS A 21 -21.20 23.73 33.37
CA CYS A 21 -20.87 22.43 32.78
C CYS A 21 -22.20 21.73 32.56
N SER A 22 -22.56 21.46 31.32
CA SER A 22 -23.73 20.64 30.99
C SER A 22 -23.48 19.25 31.57
N PRO A 23 -24.45 18.61 32.23
CA PRO A 23 -24.25 17.26 32.76
C PRO A 23 -24.10 16.17 31.68
N ASP A 24 -24.16 16.55 30.42
CA ASP A 24 -24.12 15.66 29.27
C ASP A 24 -22.73 15.52 28.63
N ASP A 25 -21.69 16.13 29.22
CA ASP A 25 -20.28 15.84 28.87
C ASP A 25 -19.84 14.54 29.58
N GLU A 26 -20.49 13.41 29.30
CA GLU A 26 -19.84 12.13 29.54
C GLU A 26 -18.54 12.11 28.72
N PRO A 27 -17.40 11.71 29.31
CA PRO A 27 -16.18 11.59 28.55
C PRO A 27 -16.45 10.59 27.43
N PHE A 28 -16.31 11.03 26.17
CA PHE A 28 -16.43 10.20 25.00
C PHE A 28 -15.58 8.93 25.19
N VAL A 29 -16.22 7.79 25.38
CA VAL A 29 -15.58 6.49 25.47
C VAL A 29 -15.53 5.95 24.05
N TRP A 30 -14.35 5.96 23.44
CA TRP A 30 -14.13 5.22 22.20
C TRP A 30 -14.36 3.75 22.48
N ASP A 31 -15.41 3.20 21.87
CA ASP A 31 -15.71 1.79 21.86
C ASP A 31 -15.27 1.26 20.48
N PRO A 32 -14.05 0.67 20.38
CA PRO A 32 -13.60 0.12 19.12
C PRO A 32 -14.57 -0.96 18.69
N LEU A 33 -14.75 -1.13 17.38
CA LEU A 33 -15.41 -2.33 16.87
C LEU A 33 -14.79 -3.55 17.58
N PRO A 34 -15.59 -4.58 17.90
CA PRO A 34 -15.06 -5.77 18.52
C PRO A 34 -13.89 -6.30 17.67
N PRO A 35 -12.86 -6.89 18.31
CA PRO A 35 -11.75 -7.47 17.58
C PRO A 35 -12.26 -8.36 16.46
N ALA A 36 -11.77 -8.12 15.24
CA ALA A 36 -12.17 -8.92 14.10
C ALA A 36 -11.81 -10.39 14.33
N ASP A 37 -12.72 -11.28 14.03
CA ASP A 37 -12.42 -12.70 13.94
C ASP A 37 -11.82 -13.00 12.57
N TYR A 38 -10.59 -13.48 12.55
CA TYR A 38 -9.88 -13.85 11.33
C TYR A 38 -10.06 -15.35 11.09
N GLY A 39 -10.54 -15.73 9.91
CA GLY A 39 -10.64 -17.11 9.49
C GLY A 39 -9.32 -17.86 9.65
N THR A 40 -9.40 -19.19 9.87
CA THR A 40 -8.21 -20.02 10.07
C THR A 40 -7.46 -20.29 8.78
N ALA A 41 -8.18 -20.50 7.67
CA ALA A 41 -7.66 -20.69 6.31
C ALA A 41 -8.81 -20.48 5.31
N PRO A 42 -8.50 -20.11 4.06
CA PRO A 42 -9.49 -20.17 2.98
C PRO A 42 -9.96 -21.60 2.76
N ASP A 43 -11.19 -21.74 2.26
CA ASP A 43 -11.68 -23.03 1.80
C ASP A 43 -10.84 -23.50 0.60
N ARG A 44 -10.55 -24.81 0.55
CA ARG A 44 -9.87 -25.35 -0.62
C ARG A 44 -10.81 -25.31 -1.83
N VAL A 45 -10.36 -24.70 -2.88
CA VAL A 45 -11.09 -24.51 -4.14
C VAL A 45 -10.30 -25.11 -5.30
N ASP A 46 -10.98 -25.80 -6.19
CA ASP A 46 -10.37 -26.15 -7.48
C ASP A 46 -10.53 -24.94 -8.44
N ALA A 47 -9.47 -24.15 -8.56
CA ALA A 47 -9.48 -22.98 -9.45
C ALA A 47 -9.69 -23.35 -10.92
N GLY A 48 -9.54 -24.62 -11.30
CA GLY A 48 -9.86 -25.14 -12.63
C GLY A 48 -11.35 -25.13 -12.96
N GLU A 49 -12.23 -25.02 -11.96
CA GLU A 49 -13.68 -24.91 -12.17
C GLU A 49 -14.10 -23.55 -12.76
N PHE A 50 -13.25 -22.52 -12.66
CA PHE A 50 -13.53 -21.18 -13.20
C PHE A 50 -12.96 -21.02 -14.61
N GLU A 51 -13.80 -20.54 -15.54
CA GLU A 51 -13.35 -20.17 -16.87
C GLU A 51 -12.46 -18.93 -16.80
N THR A 52 -11.35 -18.94 -17.54
CA THR A 52 -10.41 -17.82 -17.61
C THR A 52 -10.00 -17.55 -19.06
N LEU A 53 -9.70 -16.30 -19.36
CA LEU A 53 -9.20 -15.88 -20.68
C LEU A 53 -7.82 -16.47 -20.98
N THR A 54 -6.98 -16.64 -19.96
CA THR A 54 -5.60 -17.11 -20.07
C THR A 54 -5.42 -18.41 -19.28
N PRO A 55 -4.26 -19.09 -19.36
CA PRO A 55 -3.96 -20.24 -18.50
C PRO A 55 -3.83 -19.91 -17.02
N ILE A 56 -3.81 -18.61 -16.65
CA ILE A 56 -3.70 -18.18 -15.25
C ILE A 56 -5.01 -18.46 -14.51
N LYS A 57 -4.90 -19.22 -13.42
CA LYS A 57 -6.00 -19.58 -12.53
C LYS A 57 -5.83 -18.96 -11.12
N HIS A 58 -4.62 -18.49 -10.81
CA HIS A 58 -4.29 -17.83 -9.56
C HIS A 58 -3.54 -16.54 -9.82
N VAL A 59 -4.00 -15.46 -9.20
CA VAL A 59 -3.30 -14.17 -9.17
C VAL A 59 -2.93 -13.86 -7.73
N VAL A 60 -1.65 -13.56 -7.49
CA VAL A 60 -1.14 -13.10 -6.20
C VAL A 60 -0.62 -11.68 -6.38
N TYR A 61 -1.27 -10.71 -5.75
CA TYR A 61 -0.91 -9.30 -5.82
C TYR A 61 -0.25 -8.86 -4.51
N VAL A 62 1.06 -8.60 -4.54
CA VAL A 62 1.89 -8.21 -3.40
C VAL A 62 2.14 -6.71 -3.45
N ILE A 63 1.74 -6.00 -2.40
CA ILE A 63 1.93 -4.56 -2.27
C ILE A 63 2.95 -4.31 -1.16
N LYS A 64 4.08 -3.69 -1.53
CA LYS A 64 5.17 -3.30 -0.63
C LYS A 64 5.11 -1.80 -0.36
N GLU A 65 6.07 -1.27 0.41
CA GLU A 65 6.04 0.13 0.85
C GLU A 65 7.21 0.95 0.30
N ASN A 66 6.82 2.06 -0.30
CA ASN A 66 7.58 3.29 -0.47
C ASN A 66 8.89 3.18 -1.24
N ARG A 67 8.85 2.82 -2.54
CA ARG A 67 10.04 2.86 -3.41
C ARG A 67 9.71 3.30 -4.83
N THR A 68 10.59 4.12 -5.41
CA THR A 68 10.51 4.46 -6.83
C THR A 68 11.26 3.46 -7.70
N PHE A 69 10.97 3.53 -9.00
CA PHE A 69 11.69 2.72 -9.97
C PHE A 69 13.17 3.07 -10.02
N ASP A 70 13.53 4.35 -10.09
CA ASP A 70 14.96 4.77 -10.12
C ASP A 70 15.69 4.40 -8.84
N ASN A 71 15.02 4.39 -7.69
CA ASN A 71 15.63 3.99 -6.42
C ASN A 71 16.03 2.51 -6.42
N MET A 72 15.20 1.60 -7.01
CA MET A 72 15.44 0.16 -6.97
C MET A 72 16.11 -0.40 -8.24
N PHE A 73 15.64 0.04 -9.40
CA PHE A 73 16.00 -0.54 -10.70
C PHE A 73 16.52 0.48 -11.70
N GLY A 74 16.86 1.70 -11.27
CA GLY A 74 17.39 2.74 -12.16
C GLY A 74 18.69 2.36 -12.87
N LEU A 75 19.39 1.32 -12.41
CA LEU A 75 20.59 0.73 -13.03
C LEU A 75 20.30 -0.53 -13.85
N PHE A 76 19.04 -0.98 -13.95
CA PHE A 76 18.71 -2.24 -14.62
C PHE A 76 18.93 -2.11 -16.14
N PRO A 77 19.66 -3.06 -16.77
CA PRO A 77 19.98 -2.98 -18.20
C PRO A 77 18.73 -3.01 -19.08
N GLY A 78 18.60 -2.03 -19.96
CA GLY A 78 17.46 -1.92 -20.88
C GLY A 78 16.23 -1.23 -20.30
N ALA A 79 16.20 -0.93 -19.01
CA ALA A 79 15.14 -0.16 -18.39
C ALA A 79 15.35 1.34 -18.56
N ASN A 80 14.25 2.09 -18.48
CA ASN A 80 14.24 3.56 -18.47
C ASN A 80 14.61 4.07 -17.07
N GLY A 81 15.91 4.01 -16.73
CA GLY A 81 16.44 4.46 -15.46
C GLY A 81 17.59 5.46 -15.63
N VAL A 82 17.93 6.17 -14.55
CA VAL A 82 19.02 7.17 -14.55
C VAL A 82 19.95 7.01 -13.36
N THR A 83 21.18 7.55 -13.50
CA THR A 83 22.18 7.64 -12.42
C THR A 83 22.41 9.08 -11.95
N VAL A 84 21.80 10.03 -12.65
CA VAL A 84 21.87 11.45 -12.35
C VAL A 84 20.47 12.02 -12.47
N GLY A 85 19.95 12.53 -11.39
CA GLY A 85 18.68 13.23 -11.34
C GLY A 85 18.83 14.74 -11.53
N VAL A 86 17.72 15.44 -11.37
CA VAL A 86 17.64 16.91 -11.38
C VAL A 86 17.15 17.38 -10.01
N ASP A 87 17.82 18.38 -9.44
CA ASP A 87 17.43 19.05 -8.18
C ASP A 87 17.43 20.55 -8.44
N ARG A 88 16.24 21.17 -8.41
CA ARG A 88 16.06 22.62 -8.65
C ARG A 88 16.74 23.11 -9.94
N GLY A 89 16.59 22.32 -11.00
CA GLY A 89 17.18 22.59 -12.32
C GLY A 89 18.67 22.23 -12.46
N GLU A 90 19.33 21.73 -11.42
CA GLU A 90 20.74 21.32 -11.45
C GLU A 90 20.87 19.80 -11.45
N GLN A 91 21.92 19.27 -12.08
CA GLN A 91 22.21 17.84 -12.06
C GLN A 91 22.66 17.41 -10.67
N ARG A 92 22.05 16.34 -10.15
CA ARG A 92 22.39 15.72 -8.88
C ARG A 92 22.59 14.21 -9.05
N PRO A 93 23.80 13.67 -8.83
CA PRO A 93 24.04 12.23 -8.91
C PRO A 93 23.20 11.47 -7.87
N LEU A 94 22.68 10.31 -8.26
CA LEU A 94 22.07 9.35 -7.34
C LEU A 94 23.19 8.58 -6.63
N THR A 95 23.19 8.66 -5.29
CA THR A 95 24.19 7.98 -4.47
C THR A 95 23.66 6.61 -4.04
N ARG A 96 24.55 5.73 -3.53
CA ARG A 96 24.12 4.40 -3.08
C ARG A 96 23.16 4.52 -1.89
N ALA A 97 22.00 3.87 -1.98
CA ALA A 97 21.03 3.78 -0.91
C ALA A 97 21.54 2.90 0.25
N ALA A 98 21.16 3.24 1.48
CA ALA A 98 21.42 2.42 2.65
C ALA A 98 20.33 1.34 2.81
N ASP A 99 20.67 0.20 3.40
CA ASP A 99 19.70 -0.85 3.73
C ASP A 99 18.62 -0.35 4.69
N LEU A 100 19.01 0.49 5.64
CA LEU A 100 18.14 1.06 6.67
C LEU A 100 18.35 2.57 6.73
N LEU A 101 17.27 3.34 6.60
CA LEU A 101 17.32 4.78 6.83
C LEU A 101 17.05 5.09 8.30
N PRO A 102 17.70 6.12 8.87
CA PRO A 102 17.50 6.51 10.27
C PRO A 102 16.17 7.24 10.51
N THR A 103 15.48 7.63 9.45
CA THR A 103 14.23 8.39 9.50
C THR A 103 13.46 8.20 8.21
N ASP A 104 12.13 8.37 8.31
CA ASP A 104 11.25 8.41 7.15
C ASP A 104 11.44 9.69 6.33
N ILE A 105 11.22 9.59 5.01
CA ILE A 105 11.15 10.73 4.10
C ILE A 105 9.67 11.09 3.94
N LYS A 106 9.32 12.37 4.07
CA LYS A 106 7.94 12.80 3.85
C LYS A 106 7.49 12.49 2.42
N HIS A 107 6.30 11.89 2.30
CA HIS A 107 5.70 11.50 1.03
C HIS A 107 4.18 11.77 0.98
N CYS A 108 3.73 12.86 1.65
CA CYS A 108 2.34 13.31 1.65
C CYS A 108 1.87 13.75 0.25
N TYR A 109 0.56 13.97 0.06
CA TYR A 109 0.01 14.44 -1.22
C TYR A 109 0.70 15.73 -1.71
N ARG A 110 0.76 16.76 -0.84
CA ARG A 110 1.45 18.01 -1.17
C ARG A 110 2.94 17.77 -1.43
N CYS A 111 3.55 16.85 -0.69
CA CYS A 111 4.95 16.48 -0.90
C CYS A 111 5.18 15.88 -2.29
N ALA A 112 4.26 15.04 -2.78
CA ALA A 112 4.33 14.46 -4.11
C ALA A 112 4.19 15.52 -5.21
N LEU A 113 3.27 16.48 -5.03
CA LEU A 113 3.12 17.60 -5.96
C LEU A 113 4.35 18.51 -5.99
N ASP A 114 4.94 18.79 -4.81
CA ASP A 114 6.16 19.59 -4.72
C ASP A 114 7.36 18.86 -5.35
N ALA A 115 7.47 17.53 -5.18
CA ALA A 115 8.50 16.70 -5.82
C ALA A 115 8.35 16.66 -7.35
N TRP A 116 7.12 16.45 -7.83
CA TRP A 116 6.77 16.43 -9.24
C TRP A 116 7.00 17.78 -9.92
N ASN A 117 6.76 18.90 -9.23
CA ASN A 117 6.96 20.28 -9.70
C ASN A 117 6.48 20.50 -11.14
N GLU A 118 5.17 20.25 -11.38
CA GLU A 118 4.52 20.42 -12.69
C GLU A 118 5.22 19.62 -13.83
N GLY A 119 5.83 18.47 -13.51
CA GLY A 119 6.53 17.60 -14.46
C GLY A 119 8.02 17.83 -14.59
N ALA A 120 8.58 18.81 -13.89
CA ALA A 120 10.04 19.04 -13.88
C ALA A 120 10.82 17.95 -13.12
N MET A 121 10.17 17.20 -12.24
CA MET A 121 10.76 16.13 -11.42
C MET A 121 12.01 16.59 -10.66
N ASP A 122 12.04 17.81 -10.14
CA ASP A 122 13.23 18.41 -9.55
C ASP A 122 13.01 19.00 -8.15
N GLY A 123 11.84 18.71 -7.53
CA GLY A 123 11.49 19.24 -6.21
C GLY A 123 11.73 18.27 -5.04
N PHE A 124 12.22 17.06 -5.26
CA PHE A 124 12.32 16.02 -4.23
C PHE A 124 13.13 16.44 -2.99
N ALA A 125 14.25 17.16 -3.15
CA ALA A 125 15.06 17.61 -2.02
C ALA A 125 14.35 18.68 -1.17
N THR A 126 13.31 19.32 -1.68
CA THR A 126 12.65 20.46 -0.98
C THR A 126 11.58 20.02 0.02
N ILE A 127 11.13 18.76 -0.02
CA ILE A 127 10.00 18.26 0.76
C ILE A 127 10.30 18.21 2.26
N SER A 128 11.53 17.86 2.64
CA SER A 128 11.97 17.79 4.03
C SER A 128 13.50 17.75 4.13
N GLU A 129 14.05 17.95 5.33
CA GLU A 129 15.49 17.78 5.59
C GLU A 129 15.96 16.35 5.31
N ALA A 130 15.14 15.34 5.65
CA ALA A 130 15.42 13.94 5.32
C ALA A 130 15.43 13.70 3.80
N ALA A 131 14.53 14.34 3.04
CA ALA A 131 14.49 14.24 1.60
C ALA A 131 15.74 14.83 0.94
N ASP A 132 16.26 15.95 1.43
CA ASP A 132 17.53 16.50 0.93
C ASP A 132 18.71 15.53 1.12
N GLN A 133 18.69 14.71 2.17
CA GLN A 133 19.74 13.74 2.44
C GLN A 133 19.56 12.42 1.68
N TYR A 134 18.35 11.91 1.54
CA TYR A 134 18.09 10.52 1.15
C TYR A 134 17.26 10.34 -0.13
N ALA A 135 16.56 11.38 -0.62
CA ALA A 135 15.72 11.23 -1.80
C ALA A 135 16.52 10.78 -3.06
N TYR A 136 17.71 11.36 -3.26
CA TYR A 136 18.57 11.07 -4.43
C TYR A 136 19.50 9.90 -4.15
N THR A 137 18.91 8.73 -3.87
CA THR A 137 19.65 7.49 -3.64
C THR A 137 19.08 6.35 -4.48
N GLN A 138 19.94 5.38 -4.84
CA GLN A 138 19.55 4.16 -5.55
C GLN A 138 20.33 2.94 -5.07
N TYR A 139 19.70 1.78 -5.13
CA TYR A 139 20.33 0.51 -4.80
C TYR A 139 21.19 0.00 -5.95
N LEU A 140 22.30 -0.65 -5.60
CA LEU A 140 23.11 -1.41 -6.56
C LEU A 140 22.54 -2.81 -6.74
N PRO A 141 22.82 -3.51 -7.85
CA PRO A 141 22.33 -4.87 -8.09
C PRO A 141 22.58 -5.85 -6.93
N GLY A 142 23.76 -5.74 -6.30
CA GLY A 142 24.13 -6.58 -5.15
C GLY A 142 23.45 -6.20 -3.82
N ASP A 143 22.76 -5.09 -3.76
CA ASP A 143 22.00 -4.66 -2.57
C ASP A 143 20.62 -5.33 -2.52
N LEU A 144 20.07 -5.70 -3.69
CA LEU A 144 18.75 -6.31 -3.89
C LEU A 144 18.83 -7.54 -4.80
N PRO A 145 19.67 -8.56 -4.48
CA PRO A 145 19.98 -9.62 -5.42
C PRO A 145 18.76 -10.42 -5.88
N ASN A 146 17.81 -10.75 -4.99
CA ASN A 146 16.66 -11.56 -5.35
C ASN A 146 15.65 -10.78 -6.22
N TYR A 147 15.46 -9.50 -5.96
CA TYR A 147 14.63 -8.64 -6.83
C TYR A 147 15.24 -8.52 -8.23
N TRP A 148 16.57 -8.37 -8.32
CA TRP A 148 17.27 -8.29 -9.60
C TRP A 148 17.31 -9.62 -10.34
N ASP A 149 17.38 -10.75 -9.62
CA ASP A 149 17.28 -12.09 -10.21
C ASP A 149 15.89 -12.29 -10.82
N TRP A 150 14.80 -11.91 -10.10
CA TRP A 150 13.45 -11.99 -10.68
C TRP A 150 13.27 -11.05 -11.88
N ALA A 151 13.80 -9.83 -11.85
CA ALA A 151 13.74 -8.93 -12.99
C ALA A 151 14.49 -9.50 -14.21
N THR A 152 15.58 -10.25 -13.99
CA THR A 152 16.36 -10.90 -15.04
C THR A 152 15.67 -12.15 -15.60
N GLU A 153 15.00 -12.93 -14.76
CA GLU A 153 14.37 -14.20 -15.13
C GLU A 153 12.90 -14.05 -15.56
N TYR A 154 12.25 -12.97 -15.18
CA TYR A 154 10.82 -12.72 -15.46
C TYR A 154 10.64 -11.34 -16.10
N VAL A 155 9.61 -10.61 -15.72
CA VAL A 155 9.29 -9.30 -16.31
C VAL A 155 9.44 -8.17 -15.30
N LEU A 156 10.14 -7.12 -15.72
CA LEU A 156 10.23 -5.84 -15.01
C LEU A 156 9.44 -4.78 -15.79
N GLY A 157 8.42 -4.18 -15.16
CA GLY A 157 7.72 -3.01 -15.68
C GLY A 157 8.44 -1.74 -15.25
N ASP A 158 8.88 -0.94 -16.24
CA ASP A 158 9.62 0.30 -16.00
C ASP A 158 8.80 1.58 -16.32
N ASN A 159 7.53 1.41 -16.62
CA ASN A 159 6.59 2.49 -16.88
C ASN A 159 5.28 2.29 -16.09
N PHE A 160 5.45 1.88 -14.81
CA PHE A 160 4.36 1.61 -13.89
C PHE A 160 4.34 2.66 -12.77
N PHE A 161 3.18 3.17 -12.43
CA PHE A 161 3.01 4.31 -11.54
C PHE A 161 2.12 3.95 -10.35
N ALA A 162 2.31 4.63 -9.22
CA ALA A 162 1.29 4.68 -8.19
C ALA A 162 0.00 5.29 -8.80
N SER A 163 -1.17 4.91 -8.27
CA SER A 163 -2.44 5.33 -8.88
C SER A 163 -2.80 6.78 -8.62
N ALA A 164 -2.24 7.39 -7.57
CA ALA A 164 -2.49 8.78 -7.24
C ALA A 164 -1.23 9.45 -6.68
N HIS A 165 -1.09 10.77 -6.92
CA HIS A 165 -0.17 11.56 -6.12
C HIS A 165 -0.54 11.42 -4.66
N GLY A 166 0.42 11.06 -3.82
CA GLY A 166 0.17 11.01 -2.40
C GLY A 166 0.75 9.79 -1.70
N PRO A 167 0.34 9.64 -0.44
CA PRO A 167 0.86 8.62 0.44
C PRO A 167 0.12 7.27 0.30
N SER A 168 0.46 6.36 1.21
CA SER A 168 0.04 4.96 1.17
C SER A 168 -1.48 4.75 1.19
N PHE A 169 -2.24 5.47 2.04
CA PHE A 169 -3.67 5.16 2.22
C PHE A 169 -4.50 5.23 0.94
N PRO A 170 -4.52 6.34 0.17
CA PRO A 170 -5.27 6.35 -1.09
C PRO A 170 -4.75 5.30 -2.07
N ASN A 171 -3.44 5.11 -2.16
CA ASN A 171 -2.83 4.17 -3.08
C ASN A 171 -3.17 2.71 -2.75
N HIS A 172 -3.23 2.31 -1.48
CA HIS A 172 -3.73 0.99 -1.08
C HIS A 172 -5.19 0.77 -1.47
N LEU A 173 -6.05 1.80 -1.40
CA LEU A 173 -7.44 1.69 -1.84
C LEU A 173 -7.55 1.46 -3.34
N TYR A 174 -6.69 2.08 -4.16
CA TYR A 174 -6.64 1.83 -5.59
C TYR A 174 -6.30 0.37 -5.92
N THR A 175 -5.49 -0.32 -5.09
CA THR A 175 -5.15 -1.74 -5.33
C THR A 175 -6.33 -2.69 -5.17
N ILE A 176 -7.43 -2.26 -4.58
CA ILE A 176 -8.62 -3.09 -4.34
C ILE A 176 -9.90 -2.54 -4.99
N ALA A 177 -9.92 -1.27 -5.40
CA ALA A 177 -11.16 -0.60 -5.80
C ALA A 177 -11.03 0.33 -7.02
N ALA A 178 -9.84 0.48 -7.60
CA ALA A 178 -9.57 1.43 -8.69
C ALA A 178 -10.00 2.87 -8.36
N GLN A 179 -10.08 3.21 -7.07
CA GLN A 179 -10.43 4.52 -6.52
C GLN A 179 -10.00 4.62 -5.07
N SER A 180 -9.98 5.84 -4.53
CA SER A 180 -9.71 6.12 -3.12
C SER A 180 -10.91 6.72 -2.38
N GLY A 181 -12.11 6.79 -3.00
CA GLY A 181 -13.24 7.53 -2.45
C GLY A 181 -12.99 9.04 -2.33
N GLY A 182 -12.08 9.57 -3.16
CA GLY A 182 -11.63 10.96 -3.12
C GLY A 182 -10.54 11.25 -2.08
N ALA A 183 -10.09 10.26 -1.32
CA ALA A 183 -8.99 10.42 -0.37
C ALA A 183 -7.66 10.68 -1.11
N HIS A 184 -6.88 11.64 -0.58
CA HIS A 184 -5.58 12.01 -1.15
C HIS A 184 -4.48 12.16 -0.09
N GLU A 185 -4.78 11.89 1.18
CA GLU A 185 -3.83 11.91 2.31
C GLU A 185 -4.01 10.69 3.19
N ASN A 186 -3.01 10.39 4.02
CA ASN A 186 -3.17 9.42 5.10
C ASN A 186 -4.12 9.96 6.17
N PRO A 187 -4.95 9.10 6.79
CA PRO A 187 -5.84 9.52 7.87
C PRO A 187 -5.10 10.16 9.03
N GLY A 188 -5.54 11.37 9.39
CA GLY A 188 -5.12 12.09 10.58
C GLY A 188 -5.93 11.69 11.81
N GLN A 189 -5.38 11.90 12.99
CA GLN A 189 -6.06 11.68 14.28
C GLN A 189 -5.82 12.86 15.21
N ASN A 190 -6.87 13.32 15.88
CA ASN A 190 -6.77 14.43 16.84
C ASN A 190 -6.19 14.00 18.20
N GLN A 191 -6.00 12.71 18.45
CA GLN A 191 -5.42 12.18 19.68
C GLN A 191 -4.04 11.59 19.43
N VAL A 192 -3.12 11.88 20.36
CA VAL A 192 -1.77 11.32 20.35
C VAL A 192 -1.85 9.86 20.77
N LEU A 193 -1.82 8.95 19.82
CA LEU A 193 -1.50 7.57 20.10
C LEU A 193 0.00 7.51 20.40
N LEU A 194 0.36 6.95 21.57
CA LEU A 194 1.76 6.69 21.86
C LEU A 194 2.19 5.50 21.03
N ARG A 195 2.96 5.76 19.98
CA ARG A 195 3.50 4.75 19.07
C ARG A 195 2.39 3.88 18.49
N GLU A 196 1.84 4.08 17.40
CA GLU A 196 1.07 3.13 16.58
C GLU A 196 0.10 2.15 17.34
N ARG A 197 0.13 2.11 18.67
CA ARG A 197 -0.59 1.13 19.51
C ARG A 197 -1.39 1.79 20.64
N HIS A 198 -2.66 1.42 20.77
CA HIS A 198 -3.54 1.91 21.85
C HIS A 198 -3.14 1.28 23.20
N ARG A 199 -2.93 2.11 24.24
CA ARG A 199 -2.41 1.67 25.55
C ARG A 199 -3.28 0.65 26.27
N THR A 200 -4.60 0.79 26.17
CA THR A 200 -5.55 -0.02 26.94
C THR A 200 -5.93 -1.30 26.21
N THR A 201 -6.24 -1.23 24.90
CA THR A 201 -6.70 -2.36 24.11
C THR A 201 -5.56 -3.18 23.52
N GLY A 202 -4.38 -2.59 23.38
CA GLY A 202 -3.24 -3.21 22.72
C GLY A 202 -3.36 -3.25 21.19
N LEU A 203 -4.43 -2.67 20.63
CA LEU A 203 -4.66 -2.59 19.19
C LEU A 203 -3.71 -1.59 18.56
N PHE A 204 -3.24 -1.90 17.35
CA PHE A 204 -2.46 -0.98 16.53
C PHE A 204 -3.37 0.05 15.87
N LYS A 205 -2.76 1.14 15.40
CA LYS A 205 -3.43 2.18 14.63
C LYS A 205 -4.09 1.57 13.40
N SER A 206 -5.30 2.00 13.10
CA SER A 206 -6.04 1.73 11.87
C SER A 206 -6.19 3.00 11.05
N TRP A 207 -6.27 2.83 9.75
CA TRP A 207 -6.66 3.86 8.78
C TRP A 207 -8.01 3.56 8.12
N GLY A 208 -8.82 2.68 8.70
CA GLY A 208 -10.09 2.27 8.19
C GLY A 208 -11.24 2.43 9.19
N CYS A 209 -12.21 1.55 9.12
CA CYS A 209 -13.39 1.55 9.99
C CYS A 209 -13.07 1.26 11.46
N ASP A 210 -11.95 0.62 11.72
CA ASP A 210 -11.42 0.38 13.07
C ASP A 210 -10.67 1.60 13.64
N ALA A 211 -10.54 2.70 12.90
CA ALA A 211 -9.90 3.91 13.38
C ALA A 211 -10.72 4.56 14.49
N LEU A 212 -10.05 5.38 15.32
CA LEU A 212 -10.74 6.18 16.33
C LEU A 212 -11.80 7.07 15.70
N ASP A 213 -12.92 7.33 16.40
CA ASP A 213 -13.98 8.25 15.95
C ASP A 213 -13.47 9.67 15.67
N THR A 214 -12.31 10.03 16.21
CA THR A 214 -11.64 11.31 15.94
C THR A 214 -10.75 11.25 14.70
N ALA A 215 -10.58 10.08 14.08
CA ALA A 215 -9.82 9.94 12.85
C ALA A 215 -10.60 10.53 11.67
N TYR A 216 -9.85 11.15 10.78
CA TYR A 216 -10.41 11.73 9.56
C TYR A 216 -9.42 11.60 8.42
N VAL A 217 -9.92 11.60 7.21
CA VAL A 217 -9.14 11.73 5.99
C VAL A 217 -9.67 12.91 5.18
N ASN A 218 -8.77 13.63 4.53
CA ASN A 218 -9.14 14.66 3.57
C ASN A 218 -9.54 14.00 2.26
N ILE A 219 -10.70 14.37 1.75
CA ILE A 219 -11.19 13.92 0.45
C ILE A 219 -11.54 15.12 -0.43
N VAL A 220 -11.51 14.91 -1.73
CA VAL A 220 -12.19 15.78 -2.71
C VAL A 220 -13.44 15.02 -3.17
N ASP A 221 -14.62 15.63 -2.97
CA ASP A 221 -15.87 14.98 -3.36
C ASP A 221 -16.16 15.16 -4.87
N SER A 222 -17.25 14.55 -5.34
CA SER A 222 -17.67 14.62 -6.74
C SER A 222 -17.98 16.02 -7.27
N GLU A 223 -18.09 17.01 -6.39
CA GLU A 223 -18.28 18.42 -6.74
C GLU A 223 -16.96 19.21 -6.73
N GLY A 224 -15.82 18.53 -6.46
CA GLY A 224 -14.50 19.14 -6.34
C GLY A 224 -14.28 19.89 -5.02
N VAL A 225 -15.09 19.60 -3.98
CA VAL A 225 -15.00 20.28 -2.68
C VAL A 225 -14.20 19.45 -1.70
N GLU A 226 -13.18 20.05 -1.10
CA GLU A 226 -12.38 19.40 -0.06
C GLU A 226 -13.18 19.27 1.25
N LYS A 227 -13.19 18.05 1.81
CA LYS A 227 -13.90 17.70 3.05
C LYS A 227 -13.07 16.79 3.93
N ARG A 228 -13.42 16.74 5.21
CA ARG A 228 -12.92 15.75 6.17
C ARG A 228 -14.02 14.75 6.47
N VAL A 229 -13.71 13.47 6.29
CA VAL A 229 -14.64 12.37 6.56
C VAL A 229 -13.94 11.30 7.40
N PRO A 230 -14.67 10.43 8.11
CA PRO A 230 -14.09 9.22 8.68
C PRO A 230 -13.46 8.36 7.58
N PRO A 231 -12.32 7.69 7.83
CA PRO A 231 -11.64 6.87 6.81
C PRO A 231 -12.31 5.51 6.62
N CYS A 232 -13.64 5.47 6.54
CA CYS A 232 -14.46 4.27 6.42
C CYS A 232 -15.48 4.52 5.30
N PHE A 233 -15.21 3.96 4.15
CA PHE A 233 -15.96 4.18 2.90
C PHE A 233 -16.92 3.02 2.63
N ASP A 234 -17.77 3.19 1.62
CA ASP A 234 -18.73 2.17 1.23
C ASP A 234 -18.87 2.12 -0.31
N PHE A 235 -17.74 1.97 -0.99
CA PHE A 235 -17.68 1.75 -2.43
C PHE A 235 -17.45 0.27 -2.74
N LEU A 236 -17.80 -0.14 -3.97
CA LEU A 236 -17.53 -1.50 -4.45
C LEU A 236 -16.02 -1.71 -4.65
N THR A 237 -15.59 -2.93 -4.38
CA THR A 237 -14.21 -3.41 -4.54
C THR A 237 -14.14 -4.55 -5.54
N GLU A 238 -12.92 -4.90 -5.96
CA GLU A 238 -12.67 -6.10 -6.77
C GLU A 238 -13.13 -7.38 -6.03
N GLY A 239 -13.00 -7.42 -4.69
CA GLY A 239 -13.54 -8.52 -3.89
C GLY A 239 -15.06 -8.68 -4.03
N ASP A 240 -15.80 -7.58 -4.17
CA ASP A 240 -17.25 -7.62 -4.41
C ASP A 240 -17.58 -8.18 -5.79
N LEU A 241 -16.84 -7.79 -6.84
CA LEU A 241 -17.03 -8.32 -8.20
C LEU A 241 -16.73 -9.81 -8.25
N LEU A 242 -15.63 -10.25 -7.64
CA LEU A 242 -15.26 -11.66 -7.51
C LEU A 242 -16.35 -12.45 -6.78
N SER A 243 -16.83 -11.96 -5.63
CA SER A 243 -17.88 -12.60 -4.85
C SER A 243 -19.20 -12.69 -5.63
N ALA A 244 -19.56 -11.63 -6.35
CA ALA A 244 -20.76 -11.63 -7.22
C ALA A 244 -20.66 -12.64 -8.36
N ALA A 245 -19.45 -12.90 -8.85
CA ALA A 245 -19.17 -13.93 -9.85
C ALA A 245 -18.97 -15.33 -9.26
N GLY A 246 -19.01 -15.49 -7.94
CA GLY A 246 -18.76 -16.74 -7.23
C GLY A 246 -17.30 -17.18 -7.25
N ILE A 247 -16.36 -16.28 -7.53
CA ILE A 247 -14.92 -16.53 -7.57
C ILE A 247 -14.34 -16.26 -6.18
N PRO A 248 -13.75 -17.25 -5.51
CA PRO A 248 -13.14 -17.06 -4.19
C PRO A 248 -11.92 -16.14 -4.25
N TRP A 249 -11.75 -15.37 -3.18
CA TRP A 249 -10.62 -14.45 -3.03
C TRP A 249 -10.19 -14.33 -1.57
N ALA A 250 -8.97 -13.87 -1.34
CA ALA A 250 -8.43 -13.61 -0.02
C ALA A 250 -7.54 -12.37 0.02
N TYR A 251 -7.53 -11.71 1.17
CA TYR A 251 -6.62 -10.61 1.47
C TYR A 251 -5.81 -10.94 2.72
N TYR A 252 -4.49 -11.00 2.57
CA TYR A 252 -3.56 -11.28 3.65
C TYR A 252 -2.87 -10.00 4.09
N ALA A 253 -3.12 -9.58 5.32
CA ALA A 253 -2.54 -8.36 5.89
C ALA A 253 -2.16 -8.55 7.37
N ALA A 254 -1.55 -7.52 7.95
CA ALA A 254 -1.39 -7.43 9.39
C ALA A 254 -2.77 -7.41 10.06
N THR A 255 -2.88 -8.03 11.23
CA THR A 255 -4.08 -7.99 12.05
C THR A 255 -4.09 -6.73 12.93
N GLN A 256 -5.24 -6.41 13.55
CA GLN A 256 -5.38 -5.33 14.53
C GLN A 256 -4.34 -5.38 15.67
N TYR A 257 -3.73 -6.54 15.93
CA TYR A 257 -2.71 -6.73 16.96
C TYR A 257 -1.27 -6.66 16.43
N GLN A 258 -1.10 -6.33 15.14
CA GLN A 258 0.19 -6.32 14.45
C GLN A 258 0.49 -4.94 13.87
N ASN A 259 1.76 -4.57 13.91
CA ASN A 259 2.23 -3.36 13.26
C ASN A 259 2.11 -3.48 11.73
N GLY A 260 1.56 -2.46 11.08
CA GLY A 260 1.21 -2.50 9.66
C GLY A 260 -0.29 -2.68 9.37
N TYR A 261 -1.14 -2.76 10.42
CA TYR A 261 -2.60 -2.82 10.24
C TYR A 261 -3.15 -1.63 9.47
N VAL A 262 -2.49 -0.47 9.53
CA VAL A 262 -2.82 0.73 8.75
C VAL A 262 -2.92 0.49 7.24
N TRP A 263 -2.26 -0.55 6.73
CA TRP A 263 -2.28 -0.91 5.30
C TRP A 263 -3.29 -2.02 4.96
N SER A 264 -4.15 -2.41 5.90
CA SER A 264 -5.26 -3.32 5.62
C SER A 264 -6.36 -2.57 4.87
N ALA A 265 -6.26 -2.51 3.55
CA ALA A 265 -7.13 -1.69 2.71
C ALA A 265 -8.63 -2.00 2.89
N TYR A 266 -8.98 -3.28 3.06
CA TYR A 266 -10.37 -3.70 3.29
C TYR A 266 -10.94 -3.25 4.64
N ASP A 267 -10.09 -2.89 5.63
CA ASP A 267 -10.55 -2.24 6.86
C ASP A 267 -11.24 -0.91 6.58
N ALA A 268 -10.90 -0.23 5.48
CA ALA A 268 -11.53 1.02 5.09
C ALA A 268 -12.86 0.85 4.31
N VAL A 269 -13.33 -0.39 4.11
CA VAL A 269 -14.56 -0.69 3.38
C VAL A 269 -15.63 -1.21 4.33
N ARG A 270 -16.62 -0.38 4.62
CA ARG A 270 -17.62 -0.57 5.68
C ARG A 270 -18.34 -1.90 5.59
N HIS A 271 -18.99 -2.18 4.47
CA HIS A 271 -19.80 -3.39 4.31
C HIS A 271 -18.99 -4.69 4.41
N ILE A 272 -17.68 -4.63 4.15
CA ILE A 272 -16.79 -5.78 4.32
C ILE A 272 -16.32 -5.87 5.77
N ARG A 273 -15.91 -4.74 6.38
CA ARG A 273 -15.37 -4.76 7.75
C ARG A 273 -16.44 -5.00 8.81
N GLU A 274 -17.64 -4.47 8.64
CA GLU A 274 -18.75 -4.60 9.61
C GLU A 274 -19.48 -5.95 9.49
N ASP A 275 -19.33 -6.71 8.41
CA ASP A 275 -19.82 -8.09 8.30
C ASP A 275 -18.74 -9.07 8.81
N GLU A 276 -18.90 -9.49 10.08
CA GLU A 276 -17.94 -10.38 10.76
C GLU A 276 -17.71 -11.70 10.00
N LYS A 277 -18.76 -12.25 9.40
CA LYS A 277 -18.67 -13.51 8.66
C LYS A 277 -17.92 -13.29 7.35
N TYR A 278 -18.29 -12.27 6.59
CA TYR A 278 -17.64 -11.94 5.32
C TYR A 278 -16.16 -11.59 5.52
N TRP A 279 -15.85 -10.84 6.60
CA TRP A 279 -14.49 -10.55 7.00
C TRP A 279 -13.69 -11.83 7.26
N ALA A 280 -14.22 -12.75 8.10
CA ALA A 280 -13.54 -13.99 8.45
C ALA A 280 -13.36 -14.96 7.27
N GLU A 281 -14.22 -14.87 6.25
CA GLU A 281 -14.13 -15.70 5.03
C GLU A 281 -13.03 -15.20 4.07
N HIS A 282 -12.67 -13.91 4.10
CA HIS A 282 -11.80 -13.31 3.11
C HIS A 282 -10.52 -12.69 3.64
N ILE A 283 -10.46 -12.25 4.91
CA ILE A 283 -9.33 -11.51 5.47
C ILE A 283 -8.53 -12.41 6.43
N PHE A 284 -7.26 -12.61 6.12
CA PHE A 284 -6.39 -13.53 6.84
C PHE A 284 -5.11 -12.86 7.34
N PRO A 285 -4.58 -13.30 8.52
CA PRO A 285 -3.27 -12.87 8.99
C PRO A 285 -2.18 -13.19 7.97
N VAL A 286 -1.38 -12.21 7.59
CA VAL A 286 -0.33 -12.36 6.57
C VAL A 286 0.72 -13.42 6.95
N ASP A 287 0.94 -13.66 8.24
CA ASP A 287 1.86 -14.68 8.73
C ASP A 287 1.44 -16.11 8.32
N ARG A 288 0.19 -16.31 7.91
CA ARG A 288 -0.33 -17.62 7.44
C ARG A 288 -0.14 -17.84 5.94
N PHE A 289 0.11 -16.77 5.16
CA PHE A 289 0.16 -16.83 3.71
C PHE A 289 1.08 -17.94 3.16
N ALA A 290 2.34 -17.95 3.58
CA ALA A 290 3.33 -18.90 3.05
C ALA A 290 2.96 -20.38 3.34
N ARG A 291 2.29 -20.66 4.46
CA ARG A 291 1.77 -21.98 4.75
C ARG A 291 0.58 -22.32 3.85
N HIS A 292 -0.40 -21.42 3.74
CA HIS A 292 -1.59 -21.65 2.91
C HIS A 292 -1.21 -21.83 1.43
N ALA A 293 -0.22 -21.08 0.94
CA ALA A 293 0.30 -21.25 -0.42
C ALA A 293 0.84 -22.68 -0.65
N ARG A 294 1.76 -23.15 0.22
CA ARG A 294 2.35 -24.49 0.10
C ARG A 294 1.33 -25.62 0.24
N GLU A 295 0.28 -25.41 1.01
CA GLU A 295 -0.81 -26.36 1.20
C GLU A 295 -1.85 -26.36 0.06
N GLY A 296 -1.70 -25.48 -0.95
CA GLY A 296 -2.66 -25.31 -2.06
C GLY A 296 -4.02 -24.81 -1.58
N LEU A 297 -3.99 -23.82 -0.69
CA LEU A 297 -5.19 -23.20 -0.12
C LEU A 297 -5.38 -21.75 -0.62
N LEU A 298 -4.54 -21.27 -1.53
CA LEU A 298 -4.75 -19.93 -2.10
C LEU A 298 -5.96 -19.97 -3.04
N PRO A 299 -6.92 -19.04 -2.87
CA PRO A 299 -8.01 -18.90 -3.81
C PRO A 299 -7.52 -18.30 -5.14
N PRO A 300 -8.37 -18.26 -6.18
CA PRO A 300 -8.04 -17.68 -7.49
C PRO A 300 -7.44 -16.28 -7.43
N VAL A 301 -7.89 -15.43 -6.52
CA VAL A 301 -7.34 -14.07 -6.35
C VAL A 301 -6.91 -13.82 -4.92
N THR A 302 -5.68 -13.37 -4.76
CA THR A 302 -5.09 -13.16 -3.43
C THR A 302 -4.26 -11.88 -3.40
N TRP A 303 -4.59 -10.96 -2.48
CA TRP A 303 -3.75 -9.81 -2.13
C TRP A 303 -2.87 -10.13 -0.94
N VAL A 304 -1.67 -9.57 -0.90
CA VAL A 304 -0.71 -9.78 0.19
C VAL A 304 -0.03 -8.45 0.55
N THR A 305 -0.26 -7.98 1.75
CA THR A 305 0.35 -6.77 2.29
C THR A 305 1.19 -7.11 3.52
N PRO A 306 2.47 -6.74 3.59
CA PRO A 306 3.36 -7.11 4.69
C PRO A 306 3.00 -6.41 5.99
N ARG A 307 3.58 -6.90 7.09
CA ARG A 307 3.69 -6.12 8.31
C ARG A 307 4.76 -5.05 8.15
N PHE A 308 4.70 -4.02 8.99
CA PHE A 308 5.57 -2.84 8.93
C PHE A 308 7.06 -3.22 8.90
N GLU A 309 7.46 -4.19 9.73
CA GLU A 309 8.86 -4.54 9.92
C GLU A 309 9.53 -5.18 8.70
N VAL A 310 8.75 -5.62 7.73
CA VAL A 310 9.22 -6.30 6.50
C VAL A 310 8.63 -5.69 5.23
N SER A 311 8.07 -4.49 5.38
CA SER A 311 7.38 -3.79 4.29
C SER A 311 8.34 -3.07 3.33
N GLU A 312 9.55 -2.76 3.77
CA GLU A 312 10.54 -1.90 3.10
C GLU A 312 10.28 -0.40 3.25
N HIS A 313 9.22 -0.02 3.99
CA HIS A 313 9.03 1.37 4.38
C HIS A 313 10.35 1.96 4.94
N PRO A 314 10.74 3.20 4.61
CA PRO A 314 11.87 3.86 5.25
C PRO A 314 11.86 3.67 6.77
N GLU A 315 13.03 3.54 7.40
CA GLU A 315 13.24 3.11 8.78
C GLU A 315 13.18 1.58 9.02
N TYR A 316 12.91 0.78 7.96
CA TYR A 316 13.02 -0.68 8.00
C TYR A 316 14.00 -1.21 6.94
N SER A 317 14.58 -2.38 7.22
CA SER A 317 15.63 -2.95 6.39
C SER A 317 15.06 -3.49 5.07
N MET A 318 15.65 -3.05 3.96
CA MET A 318 15.39 -3.59 2.63
C MET A 318 15.75 -5.07 2.54
N CYS A 319 16.86 -5.49 3.15
CA CYS A 319 17.30 -6.88 3.17
C CYS A 319 16.27 -7.79 3.84
N HIS A 320 15.69 -7.37 4.96
CA HIS A 320 14.63 -8.13 5.62
C HIS A 320 13.33 -8.12 4.83
N GLY A 321 13.00 -6.99 4.19
CA GLY A 321 11.84 -6.86 3.30
C GLY A 321 11.97 -7.79 2.09
N GLU A 322 13.12 -7.78 1.41
CA GLU A 322 13.43 -8.68 0.30
C GLU A 322 13.33 -10.15 0.71
N ASN A 323 13.87 -10.52 1.88
CA ASN A 323 13.76 -11.87 2.42
C ASN A 323 12.32 -12.29 2.71
N TRP A 324 11.48 -11.36 3.17
CA TRP A 324 10.06 -11.65 3.36
C TRP A 324 9.38 -11.89 2.00
N THR A 325 9.63 -11.02 1.02
CA THR A 325 9.10 -11.18 -0.34
C THR A 325 9.59 -12.49 -0.96
N THR A 326 10.84 -12.85 -0.74
CA THR A 326 11.40 -14.14 -1.20
C THR A 326 10.65 -15.33 -0.61
N ARG A 327 10.28 -15.27 0.69
CA ARG A 327 9.45 -16.35 1.28
C ARG A 327 8.07 -16.41 0.68
N VAL A 328 7.46 -15.28 0.36
CA VAL A 328 6.14 -15.19 -0.30
C VAL A 328 6.22 -15.83 -1.69
N VAL A 329 7.14 -15.39 -2.53
CA VAL A 329 7.31 -15.90 -3.90
C VAL A 329 7.67 -17.38 -3.90
N ASN A 330 8.63 -17.80 -3.07
CA ASN A 330 9.02 -19.21 -2.97
C ASN A 330 7.85 -20.09 -2.51
N ALA A 331 7.03 -19.63 -1.57
CA ALA A 331 5.87 -20.39 -1.12
C ALA A 331 4.85 -20.63 -2.23
N VAL A 332 4.67 -19.65 -3.12
CA VAL A 332 3.82 -19.79 -4.32
C VAL A 332 4.48 -20.70 -5.36
N MET A 333 5.79 -20.56 -5.60
CA MET A 333 6.51 -21.44 -6.51
C MET A 333 6.52 -22.90 -6.03
N GLU A 334 6.54 -23.14 -4.71
CA GLU A 334 6.50 -24.46 -4.09
C GLU A 334 5.08 -25.01 -3.95
N SER A 335 4.05 -24.24 -4.29
CA SER A 335 2.65 -24.65 -4.24
C SER A 335 2.29 -25.61 -5.38
N PRO A 336 1.23 -26.41 -5.23
CA PRO A 336 0.68 -27.21 -6.32
C PRO A 336 0.12 -26.36 -7.47
N ASP A 337 -0.12 -25.06 -7.23
CA ASP A 337 -0.83 -24.16 -8.14
C ASP A 337 0.12 -23.31 -9.00
N TRP A 338 1.45 -23.48 -8.82
CA TRP A 338 2.47 -22.71 -9.54
C TRP A 338 2.26 -22.67 -11.05
N GLU A 339 1.95 -23.81 -11.69
CA GLU A 339 1.83 -23.92 -13.13
C GLU A 339 0.76 -23.01 -13.74
N SER A 340 -0.14 -22.47 -12.94
CA SER A 340 -1.23 -21.57 -13.37
C SER A 340 -1.26 -20.25 -12.60
N THR A 341 -0.15 -19.84 -11.99
CA THR A 341 -0.10 -18.64 -11.13
C THR A 341 0.62 -17.47 -11.80
N ALA A 342 0.12 -16.26 -11.59
CA ALA A 342 0.81 -15.01 -11.84
C ALA A 342 0.96 -14.22 -10.53
N ILE A 343 2.19 -13.78 -10.22
CA ILE A 343 2.51 -12.94 -9.08
C ILE A 343 2.84 -11.54 -9.60
N PHE A 344 2.16 -10.51 -9.08
CA PHE A 344 2.47 -9.12 -9.31
C PHE A 344 3.03 -8.53 -8.01
N ILE A 345 4.18 -7.86 -8.07
CA ILE A 345 4.81 -7.22 -6.92
C ILE A 345 5.05 -5.76 -7.26
N THR A 346 4.51 -4.87 -6.45
CA THR A 346 4.71 -3.42 -6.60
C THR A 346 4.86 -2.74 -5.23
N TRP A 347 5.16 -1.45 -5.25
CA TRP A 347 5.24 -0.58 -4.08
C TRP A 347 4.12 0.45 -4.16
N ASP A 348 3.53 0.79 -3.01
CA ASP A 348 2.33 1.61 -2.91
C ASP A 348 2.52 3.06 -3.35
N ASP A 349 3.67 3.65 -3.01
CA ASP A 349 4.03 5.01 -3.39
C ASP A 349 5.55 5.22 -3.47
N TYR A 350 5.97 6.44 -3.78
CA TYR A 350 7.36 6.83 -4.03
C TYR A 350 8.23 6.94 -2.77
N GLY A 351 7.65 7.01 -1.56
CA GLY A 351 8.39 7.12 -0.29
C GLY A 351 9.30 8.34 -0.16
N GLY A 352 9.06 9.38 -0.94
CA GLY A 352 9.94 10.56 -1.00
C GLY A 352 11.20 10.38 -1.84
N PHE A 353 11.45 9.20 -2.42
CA PHE A 353 12.60 8.94 -3.29
C PHE A 353 12.41 9.52 -4.68
N TYR A 354 13.54 9.87 -5.31
CA TYR A 354 13.60 10.44 -6.64
C TYR A 354 13.19 9.43 -7.72
N ASP A 355 12.44 9.92 -8.68
CA ASP A 355 12.25 9.29 -9.99
C ASP A 355 12.27 10.38 -11.07
N HIS A 356 12.82 10.06 -12.24
CA HIS A 356 13.00 11.04 -13.31
C HIS A 356 11.83 11.12 -14.28
N VAL A 357 10.90 10.15 -14.25
CA VAL A 357 9.79 10.08 -15.21
C VAL A 357 8.57 10.80 -14.64
N PRO A 358 8.07 11.87 -15.29
CA PRO A 358 6.87 12.54 -14.83
C PRO A 358 5.65 11.64 -15.02
N PRO A 359 4.80 11.49 -13.97
CA PRO A 359 3.60 10.71 -14.06
C PRO A 359 2.55 11.36 -14.97
N PRO A 360 1.78 10.57 -15.75
CA PRO A 360 0.63 11.05 -16.49
C PRO A 360 -0.43 11.67 -15.59
N GLN A 361 -1.03 12.77 -16.03
CA GLN A 361 -2.15 13.41 -15.35
C GLN A 361 -3.45 12.98 -16.03
N VAL A 362 -4.10 11.97 -15.46
CA VAL A 362 -5.28 11.30 -16.06
C VAL A 362 -6.61 11.79 -15.47
N ASP A 363 -6.59 12.30 -14.25
CA ASP A 363 -7.72 12.92 -13.55
C ASP A 363 -7.22 13.94 -12.50
N ASP A 364 -8.07 14.34 -11.57
CA ASP A 364 -7.75 15.33 -10.52
C ASP A 364 -6.66 14.85 -9.54
N PHE A 365 -6.46 13.53 -9.42
CA PHE A 365 -5.42 12.92 -8.57
C PHE A 365 -4.16 12.55 -9.36
N GLY A 366 -4.22 12.52 -10.69
CA GLY A 366 -3.18 12.08 -11.60
C GLY A 366 -2.77 10.63 -11.36
N PHE A 367 -1.70 10.19 -12.03
CA PHE A 367 -0.91 9.08 -11.50
C PHE A 367 0.08 9.65 -10.49
N GLY A 368 0.43 8.85 -9.49
CA GLY A 368 1.54 9.14 -8.58
C GLY A 368 2.90 8.90 -9.23
N ILE A 369 3.95 9.15 -8.49
CA ILE A 369 5.33 8.95 -8.95
C ILE A 369 5.55 7.48 -9.27
N ARG A 370 6.40 7.21 -10.27
CA ARG A 370 6.67 5.87 -10.81
C ARG A 370 7.23 4.92 -9.75
N VAL A 371 6.65 3.72 -9.68
CA VAL A 371 7.05 2.62 -8.80
C VAL A 371 7.43 1.38 -9.64
N PRO A 372 8.21 0.42 -9.11
CA PRO A 372 8.51 -0.80 -9.85
C PRO A 372 7.30 -1.74 -9.95
N LEU A 373 7.27 -2.54 -11.01
CA LEU A 373 6.38 -3.71 -11.12
C LEU A 373 7.21 -4.93 -11.51
N LEU A 374 7.14 -6.00 -10.71
CA LEU A 374 7.66 -7.31 -11.08
C LEU A 374 6.47 -8.24 -11.40
N MET A 375 6.55 -8.95 -12.52
CA MET A 375 5.55 -9.93 -12.92
C MET A 375 6.21 -11.30 -13.05
N ILE A 376 5.90 -12.20 -12.11
CA ILE A 376 6.52 -13.51 -11.96
C ILE A 376 5.49 -14.58 -12.24
N SER A 377 5.72 -15.40 -13.25
CA SER A 377 4.79 -16.46 -13.67
C SER A 377 5.52 -17.50 -14.50
N PRO A 378 5.06 -18.76 -14.54
CA PRO A 378 5.55 -19.73 -15.50
C PRO A 378 5.33 -19.30 -16.97
N TYR A 379 4.42 -18.35 -17.20
CA TYR A 379 4.13 -17.78 -18.53
C TYR A 379 4.75 -16.41 -18.76
N ALA A 380 5.37 -15.78 -17.78
CA ALA A 380 6.02 -14.50 -17.96
C ALA A 380 7.20 -14.59 -18.95
N LYS A 381 7.36 -13.62 -19.84
CA LYS A 381 8.48 -13.53 -20.78
C LYS A 381 9.79 -13.41 -20.00
N ARG A 382 10.83 -14.14 -20.46
CA ARG A 382 12.11 -14.13 -19.77
C ARG A 382 12.88 -12.85 -20.06
N GLY A 383 13.36 -12.17 -19.00
CA GLY A 383 14.23 -10.99 -19.08
C GLY A 383 13.60 -9.86 -19.91
N PHE A 384 12.28 -9.74 -19.85
CA PHE A 384 11.54 -8.75 -20.61
C PHE A 384 11.32 -7.48 -19.76
N VAL A 385 11.82 -6.35 -20.25
CA VAL A 385 11.48 -5.04 -19.69
C VAL A 385 10.24 -4.53 -20.41
N SER A 386 9.12 -4.42 -19.68
CA SER A 386 7.88 -3.87 -20.20
C SER A 386 7.87 -2.36 -20.04
N HIS A 387 7.76 -1.64 -21.17
CA HIS A 387 7.58 -0.20 -21.22
C HIS A 387 6.11 0.22 -21.32
N GLU A 388 5.21 -0.73 -21.14
CA GLU A 388 3.77 -0.49 -21.20
C GLU A 388 3.33 0.37 -20.02
N LEU A 389 2.54 1.41 -20.30
CA LEU A 389 2.01 2.28 -19.26
C LEU A 389 1.04 1.48 -18.39
N GLY A 390 1.28 1.49 -17.08
CA GLY A 390 0.42 0.83 -16.11
C GLY A 390 0.37 1.57 -14.77
N GLU A 391 -0.58 1.19 -13.96
CA GLU A 391 -0.77 1.62 -12.58
C GLU A 391 -1.52 0.51 -11.81
N PHE A 392 -1.88 0.72 -10.54
CA PHE A 392 -2.46 -0.37 -9.73
C PHE A 392 -3.74 -0.97 -10.31
N SER A 393 -4.59 -0.14 -10.93
CA SER A 393 -5.80 -0.64 -11.60
C SER A 393 -5.49 -1.51 -12.82
N SER A 394 -4.25 -1.50 -13.34
CA SER A 394 -3.83 -2.42 -14.41
C SER A 394 -3.82 -3.88 -13.95
N VAL A 395 -3.51 -4.12 -12.68
CA VAL A 395 -3.57 -5.47 -12.10
C VAL A 395 -5.02 -5.89 -11.88
N LEU A 396 -5.90 -4.97 -11.45
CA LEU A 396 -7.35 -5.22 -11.38
C LEU A 396 -7.90 -5.52 -12.78
N ARG A 397 -7.52 -4.72 -13.78
CA ARG A 397 -7.92 -4.95 -15.17
C ARG A 397 -7.47 -6.33 -15.71
N PHE A 398 -6.27 -6.78 -15.32
CA PHE A 398 -5.83 -8.14 -15.65
C PHE A 398 -6.76 -9.19 -15.04
N MET A 399 -7.18 -9.03 -13.78
CA MET A 399 -8.12 -9.92 -13.10
C MET A 399 -9.49 -9.89 -13.80
N GLU A 400 -10.03 -8.70 -14.01
CA GLU A 400 -11.33 -8.49 -14.66
C GLU A 400 -11.40 -9.14 -16.06
N ASP A 401 -10.40 -8.87 -16.89
CA ASP A 401 -10.33 -9.48 -18.23
C ASP A 401 -10.16 -11.00 -18.15
N ASN A 402 -9.37 -11.51 -17.20
CA ASN A 402 -9.10 -12.93 -17.07
C ASN A 402 -10.33 -13.73 -16.65
N TRP A 403 -11.19 -13.20 -15.80
CA TRP A 403 -12.40 -13.84 -15.33
C TRP A 403 -13.69 -13.29 -15.95
N GLY A 404 -13.61 -12.34 -16.88
CA GLY A 404 -14.77 -11.75 -17.55
C GLY A 404 -15.64 -10.90 -16.63
N LEU A 405 -15.02 -10.21 -15.65
CA LEU A 405 -15.69 -9.31 -14.73
C LEU A 405 -16.00 -7.94 -15.36
N THR A 406 -16.92 -7.20 -14.76
CA THR A 406 -17.15 -5.81 -15.11
C THR A 406 -16.11 -4.92 -14.41
N GLN A 407 -15.90 -3.71 -14.92
CA GLN A 407 -15.00 -2.73 -14.33
C GLN A 407 -15.68 -1.93 -13.21
N LEU A 408 -14.91 -1.55 -12.20
CA LEU A 408 -15.37 -0.77 -11.04
C LEU A 408 -15.53 0.70 -11.35
N THR A 409 -14.56 1.29 -12.07
CA THR A 409 -14.47 2.72 -12.32
C THR A 409 -14.04 3.02 -13.76
N HIS A 410 -13.73 4.27 -14.05
CA HIS A 410 -13.06 4.62 -15.31
C HIS A 410 -11.58 4.24 -15.31
N ARG A 411 -10.93 4.15 -14.11
CA ARG A 411 -9.49 3.91 -14.00
C ARG A 411 -9.12 2.49 -14.45
N ASP A 412 -9.79 1.47 -13.93
CA ASP A 412 -9.59 0.08 -14.35
C ASP A 412 -10.07 -0.17 -15.79
N ARG A 413 -11.19 0.44 -16.19
CA ARG A 413 -11.68 0.35 -17.58
C ARG A 413 -10.67 0.85 -18.61
N GLU A 414 -9.94 1.91 -18.31
CA GLU A 414 -8.95 2.53 -19.21
C GLU A 414 -7.53 1.98 -18.98
N ALA A 415 -7.32 1.23 -17.90
CA ALA A 415 -6.03 0.67 -17.54
C ALA A 415 -5.56 -0.39 -18.56
N THR A 416 -4.27 -0.50 -18.71
CA THR A 416 -3.61 -1.50 -19.53
C THR A 416 -3.68 -2.86 -18.84
N PRO A 417 -4.11 -3.94 -19.51
CA PRO A 417 -4.30 -5.25 -18.86
C PRO A 417 -3.00 -6.06 -18.68
N LEU A 418 -1.83 -5.51 -18.95
CA LEU A 418 -0.50 -6.11 -18.76
C LEU A 418 -0.26 -7.46 -19.48
N LEU A 419 -1.12 -7.85 -20.40
CA LEU A 419 -1.05 -9.15 -21.10
C LEU A 419 0.21 -9.28 -21.96
N SER A 420 0.80 -8.17 -22.42
CA SER A 420 2.03 -8.16 -23.23
C SER A 420 3.25 -8.72 -22.49
N ALA A 421 3.20 -8.79 -21.15
CA ALA A 421 4.24 -9.36 -20.30
C ALA A 421 4.32 -10.89 -20.39
N PHE A 422 3.30 -11.54 -20.91
CA PHE A 422 3.16 -13.01 -20.91
C PHE A 422 3.29 -13.60 -22.31
N ASP A 423 3.73 -14.84 -22.36
CA ASP A 423 3.66 -15.74 -23.52
C ASP A 423 2.86 -16.98 -23.10
N PHE A 424 1.57 -16.97 -23.37
CA PHE A 424 0.66 -18.05 -22.99
C PHE A 424 0.76 -19.28 -23.90
N GLU A 425 1.53 -19.21 -24.98
CA GLU A 425 1.79 -20.36 -25.88
C GLU A 425 3.02 -21.17 -25.46
N GLN A 426 3.87 -20.61 -24.56
CA GLN A 426 5.00 -21.35 -24.01
C GLN A 426 4.53 -22.46 -23.04
N ASN A 427 5.34 -23.51 -22.91
CA ASN A 427 5.16 -24.44 -21.80
C ASN A 427 5.41 -23.72 -20.46
N PRO A 428 4.61 -23.97 -19.42
CA PRO A 428 4.84 -23.36 -18.11
C PRO A 428 6.25 -23.70 -17.60
N ARG A 429 6.98 -22.67 -17.18
CA ARG A 429 8.34 -22.85 -16.64
C ARG A 429 8.27 -23.50 -15.26
N PRO A 430 9.21 -24.41 -14.93
CA PRO A 430 9.31 -24.97 -13.59
C PRO A 430 9.57 -23.87 -12.56
N PRO A 431 9.22 -24.10 -11.28
CA PRO A 431 9.55 -23.17 -10.21
C PRO A 431 11.08 -23.05 -10.03
N ASP A 432 11.54 -21.86 -9.70
CA ASP A 432 12.95 -21.55 -9.40
C ASP A 432 13.02 -20.71 -8.11
N PRO A 433 12.79 -21.33 -6.93
CA PRO A 433 12.81 -20.64 -5.67
C PRO A 433 14.22 -20.14 -5.31
N LEU A 434 14.33 -18.89 -4.90
CA LEU A 434 15.59 -18.24 -4.58
C LEU A 434 16.00 -18.45 -3.10
N PRO A 435 17.31 -18.53 -2.79
CA PRO A 435 17.76 -18.60 -1.42
C PRO A 435 17.50 -17.29 -0.68
N LEU A 436 17.22 -17.41 0.62
CA LEU A 436 17.13 -16.24 1.48
C LEU A 436 18.54 -15.65 1.70
N ARG A 437 18.64 -14.35 1.74
CA ARG A 437 19.85 -13.65 2.12
C ARG A 437 20.24 -13.96 3.57
N THR A 438 21.52 -14.12 3.80
CA THR A 438 22.09 -14.40 5.14
C THR A 438 22.95 -13.24 5.66
N ASP A 439 23.14 -12.20 4.87
CA ASP A 439 23.95 -11.03 5.14
C ASP A 439 23.17 -9.83 5.67
N CYS A 440 21.86 -9.97 5.94
CA CYS A 440 21.05 -8.90 6.51
C CYS A 440 21.60 -8.49 7.87
N GLU A 441 22.02 -7.23 8.00
CA GLU A 441 22.44 -6.65 9.26
C GLU A 441 21.21 -6.10 10.04
N GLY A 442 21.35 -5.97 11.37
CA GLY A 442 20.32 -5.38 12.22
C GLY A 442 19.48 -6.39 13.02
N LEU A 443 18.39 -5.93 13.61
CA LEU A 443 17.53 -6.70 14.50
C LEU A 443 17.08 -8.01 13.83
N LYS A 444 17.53 -9.15 14.37
CA LYS A 444 16.90 -10.43 14.07
C LYS A 444 15.47 -10.32 14.56
N PHE A 445 14.51 -10.28 13.62
CA PHE A 445 13.11 -10.35 14.02
C PHE A 445 12.89 -11.53 14.96
N PRO A 446 12.09 -11.36 16.01
CA PRO A 446 11.66 -12.50 16.80
C PRO A 446 11.07 -13.52 15.83
N ASP A 447 11.43 -14.78 16.05
CA ASP A 447 10.93 -15.94 15.30
C ASP A 447 9.44 -15.75 14.97
N PRO A 448 9.02 -15.74 13.69
CA PRO A 448 7.62 -15.58 13.30
C PRO A 448 6.67 -16.52 14.04
N ARG A 449 7.18 -17.67 14.51
CA ARG A 449 6.43 -18.62 15.37
C ARG A 449 6.06 -18.05 16.76
N ARG A 450 6.64 -16.92 17.18
CA ARG A 450 6.28 -16.25 18.45
C ARG A 450 5.03 -15.37 18.36
N TYR A 451 4.50 -15.19 17.18
CA TYR A 451 3.30 -14.38 16.92
C TYR A 451 2.10 -15.22 16.45
N GLU A 452 2.20 -16.55 16.53
CA GLU A 452 1.01 -17.39 16.56
C GLU A 452 0.26 -16.99 17.82
N GLY A 453 -0.75 -16.13 17.70
CA GLY A 453 -1.66 -15.82 18.78
C GLY A 453 -2.30 -17.11 19.31
N PRO A 454 -2.93 -17.08 20.48
CA PRO A 454 -3.61 -18.25 21.00
C PRO A 454 -4.58 -18.76 19.93
N GLY A 455 -4.40 -20.04 19.55
CA GLY A 455 -5.13 -20.74 18.51
C GLY A 455 -6.61 -20.88 18.78
#